data_6549058a62ee166448ebb39ee4698ea4
#
_entry.id   6549058a62ee166448ebb39ee4698ea4
#
_cell.length_a   1.000
_cell.length_b   1.000
_cell.length_c   1.000
_cell.angle_alpha   90.00
_cell.angle_beta   90.00
_cell.angle_gamma   90.00
#
_symmetry.space_group_name_H-M   'P 1'
#
loop_
_entity.id
_entity.type
_entity.pdbx_description
1 polymer ?
#
loop_
_entity_poly.entity_id
_entity_poly.type
_entity_poly.pdbx_seq_one_letter_code
_entity_poly.pdbx_strand_id
1 'polypeptide(L)' 'MIHYKIEDGQILEMDVRDSLKENLADVAMLANGIYSMLAKSRPDVAEVFRLALSAGMLPRSVIWKKQDYDGIAIVQEVK' A
#
# COMPACT_ATOMS: atom_id res chain seq x y z
N MET A 1 4.14 -8.64 8.92
CA MET A 1 3.16 -9.13 7.94
C MET A 1 1.95 -8.21 7.90
N ILE A 2 1.46 -7.95 6.70
CA ILE A 2 0.30 -7.09 6.50
C ILE A 2 -0.79 -7.90 5.81
N HIS A 3 -1.97 -7.94 6.44
CA HIS A 3 -3.17 -8.48 5.81
C HIS A 3 -4.16 -7.34 5.58
N TYR A 4 -4.77 -7.32 4.41
CA TYR A 4 -5.71 -6.26 4.08
C TYR A 4 -6.80 -6.76 3.14
N LYS A 5 -7.92 -6.08 3.17
CA LYS A 5 -8.98 -6.24 2.19
C LYS A 5 -9.49 -4.86 1.81
N ILE A 6 -9.38 -4.52 0.55
CA ILE A 6 -9.81 -3.24 0.01
C ILE A 6 -10.78 -3.51 -1.13
N GLU A 7 -11.99 -2.96 -1.03
CA GLU A 7 -13.01 -3.07 -2.07
C GLU A 7 -13.67 -1.70 -2.27
N ASP A 8 -13.93 -1.36 -3.51
CA ASP A 8 -14.62 -0.12 -3.90
C ASP A 8 -14.01 1.13 -3.24
N GLY A 9 -12.68 1.17 -3.17
CA GLY A 9 -11.95 2.28 -2.56
C GLY A 9 -12.05 2.34 -1.04
N GLN A 10 -12.54 1.29 -0.39
CA GLN A 10 -12.68 1.23 1.06
C GLN A 10 -11.85 0.11 1.66
N ILE A 11 -11.24 0.39 2.80
CA ILE A 11 -10.54 -0.62 3.58
C ILE A 11 -11.56 -1.36 4.43
N LEU A 12 -11.74 -2.65 4.18
CA LEU A 12 -12.65 -3.51 4.95
C LEU A 12 -11.94 -4.23 6.08
N GLU A 13 -10.68 -4.61 5.85
CA GLU A 13 -9.85 -5.27 6.86
C GLU A 13 -8.42 -4.76 6.77
N MET A 14 -7.79 -4.59 7.92
CA MET A 14 -6.38 -4.21 7.99
C MET A 14 -5.77 -4.83 9.25
N ASP A 15 -4.72 -5.60 9.07
CA ASP A 15 -3.94 -6.21 10.15
C ASP A 15 -2.47 -5.97 9.82
N VAL A 16 -1.80 -5.22 10.68
CA VAL A 16 -0.39 -4.87 10.50
C VAL A 16 0.39 -5.38 11.72
N ARG A 17 1.32 -6.30 11.48
CA ARG A 17 2.13 -6.91 12.52
C ARG A 17 3.61 -6.85 12.15
N ASP A 18 4.44 -7.31 13.07
CA ASP A 18 5.88 -7.42 12.90
C ASP A 18 6.61 -6.09 13.02
N SER A 19 7.88 -6.09 12.67
CA SER A 19 8.73 -4.92 12.79
C SER A 19 8.46 -3.92 11.68
N LEU A 20 8.85 -2.68 11.90
CA LEU A 20 8.79 -1.65 10.86
C LEU A 20 9.52 -2.08 9.59
N LYS A 21 10.70 -2.69 9.75
CA LYS A 21 11.51 -3.17 8.62
C LYS A 21 10.74 -4.20 7.78
N GLU A 22 10.10 -5.15 8.43
CA GLU A 22 9.34 -6.20 7.74
C GLU A 22 8.10 -5.62 7.06
N ASN A 23 7.40 -4.70 7.71
CA ASN A 23 6.24 -4.05 7.13
C ASN A 23 6.61 -3.19 5.91
N LEU A 24 7.75 -2.50 5.97
CA LEU A 24 8.25 -1.75 4.81
C LEU A 24 8.58 -2.68 3.64
N ALA A 25 9.19 -3.83 3.93
CA ALA A 25 9.50 -4.82 2.92
C ALA A 25 8.22 -5.36 2.26
N ASP A 26 7.17 -5.62 3.06
CA ASP A 26 5.90 -6.11 2.55
C ASP A 26 5.24 -5.09 1.63
N VAL A 27 5.24 -3.82 2.00
CA VAL A 27 4.70 -2.75 1.15
C VAL A 27 5.47 -2.65 -0.16
N ALA A 28 6.81 -2.72 -0.09
CA ALA A 28 7.65 -2.69 -1.28
C ALA A 28 7.38 -3.87 -2.20
N MET A 29 7.19 -5.06 -1.65
CA MET A 29 6.86 -6.26 -2.42
C MET A 29 5.50 -6.14 -3.09
N LEU A 30 4.51 -5.59 -2.41
CA LEU A 30 3.20 -5.35 -3.00
C LEU A 30 3.29 -4.41 -4.20
N ALA A 31 3.98 -3.30 -4.03
CA ALA A 31 4.17 -2.34 -5.12
C ALA A 31 4.93 -2.97 -6.29
N ASN A 32 5.98 -3.73 -6.00
CA ASN A 32 6.75 -4.42 -7.03
C ASN A 32 5.91 -5.47 -7.76
N GLY A 33 5.08 -6.21 -7.02
CA GLY A 33 4.19 -7.21 -7.63
C GLY A 33 3.23 -6.58 -8.63
N ILE A 34 2.59 -5.48 -8.24
CA ILE A 34 1.68 -4.75 -9.12
C ILE A 34 2.43 -4.22 -10.35
N TYR A 35 3.58 -3.58 -10.13
CA TYR A 35 4.40 -3.05 -11.20
C TYR A 35 4.83 -4.15 -12.18
N SER A 36 5.29 -5.27 -11.65
CA SER A 36 5.77 -6.40 -12.49
C SER A 36 4.65 -6.98 -13.33
N MET A 37 3.46 -7.13 -12.78
CA MET A 37 2.30 -7.61 -13.53
C MET A 37 1.91 -6.64 -14.65
N LEU A 38 1.89 -5.35 -14.36
CA LEU A 38 1.60 -4.33 -15.35
C LEU A 38 2.66 -4.28 -16.44
N ALA A 39 3.93 -4.35 -16.06
CA ALA A 39 5.04 -4.30 -17.02
C ALA A 39 4.99 -5.47 -18.00
N LYS A 40 4.49 -6.61 -17.56
CA LYS A 40 4.38 -7.80 -18.39
C LYS A 40 3.29 -7.68 -19.45
N SER A 41 2.15 -7.07 -19.13
CA SER A 41 1.00 -6.97 -20.03
C SER A 41 0.79 -5.57 -20.60
N ARG A 42 1.08 -4.54 -19.83
CA ARG A 42 0.84 -3.15 -20.19
C ARG A 42 2.00 -2.26 -19.70
N PRO A 43 3.16 -2.31 -20.38
CA PRO A 43 4.34 -1.54 -19.92
C PRO A 43 4.11 -0.03 -19.87
N ASP A 44 3.23 0.51 -20.71
CA ASP A 44 2.84 1.92 -20.66
C ASP A 44 2.12 2.27 -19.34
N VAL A 45 1.21 1.40 -18.91
CA VAL A 45 0.47 1.57 -17.66
C VAL A 45 1.41 1.37 -16.47
N ALA A 46 2.34 0.43 -16.56
CA ALA A 46 3.34 0.21 -15.50
C ALA A 46 4.15 1.49 -15.23
N GLU A 47 4.54 2.20 -16.27
CA GLU A 47 5.31 3.44 -16.13
C GLU A 47 4.46 4.54 -15.48
N VAL A 48 3.19 4.66 -15.86
CA VAL A 48 2.26 5.59 -15.21
C VAL A 48 2.09 5.24 -13.74
N PHE A 49 1.94 3.96 -13.42
CA PHE A 49 1.83 3.49 -12.04
C PHE A 49 3.06 3.88 -11.23
N ARG A 50 4.26 3.63 -11.77
CA ARG A 50 5.51 3.95 -11.09
C ARG A 50 5.64 5.45 -10.80
N LEU A 51 5.34 6.28 -11.79
CA LEU A 51 5.44 7.74 -11.64
C LEU A 51 4.38 8.27 -10.67
N ALA A 52 3.15 7.80 -10.77
CA ALA A 52 2.06 8.22 -9.90
C ALA A 52 2.33 7.81 -8.44
N LEU A 53 2.79 6.59 -8.22
CA LEU A 53 3.11 6.11 -6.87
C LEU A 53 4.27 6.91 -6.28
N SER A 54 5.32 7.17 -7.07
CA SER A 54 6.46 7.97 -6.61
C SER A 54 6.04 9.38 -6.20
N ALA A 55 5.18 10.02 -6.99
CA ALA A 55 4.64 11.34 -6.64
C ALA A 55 3.76 11.27 -5.40
N GLY A 56 2.94 10.21 -5.26
CA GLY A 56 2.06 10.02 -4.13
C GLY A 56 2.79 9.76 -2.82
N MET A 57 4.06 9.37 -2.85
CA MET A 57 4.85 9.08 -1.65
C MET A 57 5.65 10.30 -1.15
N LEU A 58 5.54 11.46 -1.80
CA LEU A 58 6.22 12.67 -1.34
C LEU A 58 5.65 13.14 0.01
N PRO A 59 6.46 13.85 0.83
CA PRO A 59 6.08 14.20 2.21
C PRO A 59 4.78 14.99 2.34
N ARG A 60 4.36 15.72 1.30
CA ARG A 60 3.13 16.53 1.33
C ARG A 60 1.94 15.85 0.65
N SER A 61 2.08 14.57 0.29
CA SER A 61 1.00 13.84 -0.36
C SER A 61 -0.18 13.62 0.57
N VAL A 62 -1.38 13.56 -0.01
CA VAL A 62 -2.62 13.23 0.72
C VAL A 62 -2.58 11.84 1.32
N ILE A 63 -1.71 10.96 0.84
CA ILE A 63 -1.57 9.60 1.40
C ILE A 63 -1.17 9.64 2.89
N TRP A 64 -0.52 10.71 3.34
CA TRP A 64 -0.09 10.85 4.72
C TRP A 64 -1.14 11.51 5.61
N LYS A 65 -2.31 11.85 5.08
CA LYS A 65 -3.40 12.38 5.85
C LYS A 65 -4.04 11.26 6.65
N LYS A 66 -4.09 11.40 7.97
CA LYS A 66 -4.70 10.40 8.83
C LYS A 66 -6.20 10.33 8.58
N GLN A 67 -6.70 9.11 8.47
CA GLN A 67 -8.12 8.85 8.28
C GLN A 67 -8.65 8.10 9.49
N ASP A 68 -9.93 8.29 9.77
CA ASP A 68 -10.62 7.57 10.82
C ASP A 68 -11.41 6.41 10.17
N TYR A 69 -11.00 5.20 10.46
CA TYR A 69 -11.61 3.99 9.87
C TYR A 69 -12.52 3.31 10.90
N ASP A 70 -13.69 3.89 11.11
CA ASP A 70 -14.68 3.33 12.03
C ASP A 70 -15.17 1.95 11.57
N GLY A 71 -15.32 1.04 12.52
CA GLY A 71 -15.83 -0.30 12.25
C GLY A 71 -14.81 -1.25 11.64
N ILE A 72 -13.56 -0.83 11.49
CA ILE A 72 -12.48 -1.65 10.96
C ILE A 72 -11.54 -2.03 12.11
N ALA A 73 -11.29 -3.33 12.25
CA ALA A 73 -10.31 -3.83 13.20
C ALA A 73 -8.91 -3.57 12.66
N ILE A 74 -8.18 -2.66 13.30
CA ILE A 74 -6.79 -2.38 12.96
C ILE A 74 -5.93 -2.88 14.12
N VAL A 75 -5.09 -3.87 13.85
CA VAL A 75 -4.15 -4.40 14.82
C VAL A 75 -2.76 -3.98 14.37
N GLN A 76 -2.04 -3.32 15.27
CA GLN A 76 -0.71 -2.84 14.97
C GLN A 76 0.25 -3.24 16.08
N GLU A 77 1.25 -4.06 15.73
CA GLU A 77 2.33 -4.47 16.61
C GLU A 77 3.66 -4.17 15.94
N VAL A 78 4.01 -2.89 15.90
CA VAL A 78 5.26 -2.45 15.27
C VAL A 78 6.34 -2.37 16.34
N LYS A 79 7.45 -3.06 16.09
CA LYS A 79 8.61 -3.07 16.97
C LYS A 79 9.73 -2.21 16.43
#